data_e20b98c5e290cdf740574b5e5c244c9c
#
_entry.id   e20b98c5e290cdf740574b5e5c244c9c
#
_cell.length_a   1.000
_cell.length_b   1.000
_cell.length_c   1.000
_cell.angle_alpha   90.00
_cell.angle_beta   90.00
_cell.angle_gamma   90.00
#
_symmetry.space_group_name_H-M   'P 1'
#
loop_
_entity.id
_entity.type
_entity.pdbx_description
1 polymer ?
#
loop_
_entity_poly.entity_id
_entity_poly.type
_entity_poly.pdbx_seq_one_letter_code
_entity_poly.pdbx_strand_id
1 'polypeptide(L)'
;MEKLTDELAPAGGRVAYVASSYYKLIKQDETFIKASDLAQDMLVKGQVGMIDGVPIIVVPASWMPENTAFIITNPSACCSPIKLAEYKVHDNPPGINGWLVEGRVYYDAFVLNNKKGAIYVHKTA
;
A
#
# COMPACT_ATOMS: atom_id res chain seq x y z
N MET A 1 -7.43 -15.83 1.93
CA MET A 1 -6.33 -16.27 1.04
C MET A 1 -6.80 -17.11 -0.11
N GLU A 2 -7.69 -18.05 0.13
CA GLU A 2 -8.26 -18.98 -0.86
C GLU A 2 -8.74 -18.28 -2.14
N LYS A 3 -9.64 -17.32 -2.05
CA LYS A 3 -10.13 -16.57 -3.23
C LYS A 3 -9.04 -15.96 -4.11
N LEU A 4 -7.97 -15.42 -3.54
CA LEU A 4 -6.86 -14.87 -4.33
C LEU A 4 -6.05 -15.96 -5.03
N THR A 5 -6.01 -17.16 -4.45
CA THR A 5 -5.34 -18.31 -5.05
C THR A 5 -6.18 -18.88 -6.18
N ASP A 6 -7.50 -18.95 -6.03
CA ASP A 6 -8.44 -19.38 -7.06
C ASP A 6 -8.43 -18.45 -8.29
N GLU A 7 -8.22 -17.17 -8.09
CA GLU A 7 -8.05 -16.15 -9.16
C GLU A 7 -6.63 -16.14 -9.76
N LEU A 8 -5.81 -17.17 -9.48
CA LEU A 8 -4.43 -17.32 -9.96
C LEU A 8 -3.51 -16.15 -9.59
N ALA A 9 -3.83 -15.38 -8.55
CA ALA A 9 -2.96 -14.33 -8.06
C ALA A 9 -1.70 -14.92 -7.44
N PRO A 10 -0.49 -14.41 -7.75
CA PRO A 10 0.75 -14.92 -7.18
C PRO A 10 0.71 -14.91 -5.64
N ALA A 11 1.13 -16.00 -5.02
CA ALA A 11 1.19 -16.11 -3.56
C ALA A 11 2.30 -15.20 -2.98
N GLY A 12 3.42 -15.10 -3.69
CA GLY A 12 4.53 -14.25 -3.29
C GLY A 12 4.22 -12.76 -3.44
N GLY A 13 4.65 -11.96 -2.46
CA GLY A 13 4.52 -10.50 -2.50
C GLY A 13 3.13 -9.97 -2.18
N ARG A 14 2.19 -10.79 -1.70
CA ARG A 14 0.90 -10.31 -1.21
C ARG A 14 1.09 -9.45 0.04
N VAL A 15 0.30 -8.40 0.16
CA VAL A 15 0.28 -7.49 1.31
C VAL A 15 -1.17 -7.31 1.77
N ALA A 16 -1.38 -7.31 3.08
CA ALA A 16 -2.68 -7.04 3.69
C ALA A 16 -2.67 -5.65 4.31
N TYR A 17 -3.55 -4.78 3.82
CA TYR A 17 -3.82 -3.49 4.43
C TYR A 17 -5.04 -3.62 5.33
N VAL A 18 -4.92 -3.26 6.58
CA VAL A 18 -5.97 -3.39 7.58
C VAL A 18 -6.30 -2.04 8.18
N ALA A 19 -7.58 -1.71 8.27
CA ALA A 19 -8.00 -0.49 8.93
C ALA A 19 -7.67 -0.56 10.44
N SER A 20 -7.24 0.55 11.01
CA SER A 20 -6.80 0.64 12.41
C SER A 20 -7.83 0.13 13.41
N SER A 21 -9.13 0.30 13.11
CA SER A 21 -10.24 -0.19 13.95
C SER A 21 -10.29 -1.72 14.03
N TYR A 22 -9.94 -2.42 12.95
CA TYR A 22 -9.97 -3.89 12.90
C TYR A 22 -8.65 -4.53 13.35
N TYR A 23 -7.57 -3.78 13.37
CA TYR A 23 -6.28 -4.28 13.84
C TYR A 23 -6.32 -4.79 15.29
N LYS A 24 -7.13 -4.15 16.14
CA LYS A 24 -7.33 -4.59 17.52
C LYS A 24 -7.86 -6.03 17.60
N LEU A 25 -8.77 -6.40 16.70
CA LEU A 25 -9.34 -7.75 16.66
C LEU A 25 -8.30 -8.78 16.21
N ILE A 26 -7.47 -8.41 15.24
CA ILE A 26 -6.38 -9.28 14.76
C ILE A 26 -5.37 -9.58 15.86
N LYS A 27 -5.06 -8.62 16.74
CA LYS A 27 -4.15 -8.82 17.88
C LYS A 27 -4.63 -9.86 18.90
N GLN A 28 -5.92 -10.14 18.93
CA GLN A 28 -6.52 -11.12 19.84
C GLN A 28 -6.48 -12.54 19.29
N ASP A 29 -6.12 -12.71 18.02
CA ASP A 29 -6.00 -14.02 17.38
C ASP A 29 -4.64 -14.64 17.73
N GLU A 30 -4.64 -15.87 18.22
CA GLU A 30 -3.44 -16.63 18.61
C GLU A 30 -2.56 -16.98 17.39
N THR A 31 -3.14 -17.01 16.20
CA THR A 31 -2.41 -17.29 14.95
C THR A 31 -1.59 -16.10 14.46
N PHE A 32 -1.80 -14.92 15.08
CA PHE A 32 -1.11 -13.70 14.70
C PHE A 32 0.33 -13.67 15.19
N ILE A 33 1.28 -13.73 14.28
CA ILE A 33 2.71 -13.60 14.59
C ILE A 33 3.06 -12.11 14.68
N LYS A 34 3.42 -11.66 15.86
CA LYS A 34 3.79 -10.27 16.11
C LYS A 34 5.14 -9.95 15.47
N ALA A 35 5.29 -8.72 15.00
CA ALA A 35 6.56 -8.23 14.45
C ALA A 35 7.70 -8.24 15.48
N SER A 36 7.39 -8.18 16.78
CA SER A 36 8.38 -8.31 17.86
C SER A 36 9.06 -9.68 17.92
N ASP A 37 8.40 -10.71 17.38
CA ASP A 37 8.92 -12.08 17.36
C ASP A 37 9.73 -12.36 16.07
N LEU A 38 9.68 -11.44 15.14
CA LEU A 38 10.39 -11.46 13.86
C LEU A 38 11.39 -10.30 13.82
N ALA A 39 12.50 -10.50 13.10
CA ALA A 39 13.61 -9.54 13.04
C ALA A 39 13.16 -8.07 12.82
N GLN A 40 13.92 -7.13 13.38
CA GLN A 40 13.66 -5.67 13.34
C GLN A 40 13.42 -5.09 11.94
N ASP A 41 13.83 -5.75 10.89
CA ASP A 41 13.61 -5.35 9.49
C ASP A 41 12.12 -5.18 9.12
N MET A 42 11.21 -5.86 9.82
CA MET A 42 9.77 -5.74 9.56
C MET A 42 9.19 -4.44 10.10
N LEU A 43 9.72 -3.94 11.22
CA LEU A 43 9.30 -2.67 11.80
C LEU A 43 9.65 -1.48 10.90
N VAL A 44 10.81 -1.54 10.24
CA VAL A 44 11.29 -0.50 9.31
C VAL A 44 10.36 -0.36 8.10
N LYS A 45 9.69 -1.43 7.69
CA LYS A 45 8.74 -1.44 6.56
C LYS A 45 7.30 -1.08 6.95
N GLY A 46 7.06 -0.68 8.20
CA GLY A 46 5.71 -0.38 8.70
C GLY A 46 4.83 -1.62 8.87
N GLN A 47 5.40 -2.81 8.82
CA GLN A 47 4.70 -4.07 9.05
C GLN A 47 4.50 -4.26 10.56
N VAL A 48 3.31 -4.68 10.95
CA VAL A 48 2.98 -4.90 12.37
C VAL A 48 2.84 -6.38 12.73
N GLY A 49 2.90 -7.26 11.75
CA GLY A 49 2.84 -8.72 11.92
C GLY A 49 2.66 -9.45 10.59
N MET A 50 2.51 -10.75 10.67
CA MET A 50 2.23 -11.62 9.53
C MET A 50 1.09 -12.59 9.86
N ILE A 51 0.26 -12.86 8.88
CA ILE A 51 -0.71 -13.96 8.91
C ILE A 51 -0.51 -14.79 7.64
N ASP A 52 -0.30 -16.08 7.79
CA ASP A 52 -0.15 -17.01 6.68
C ASP A 52 0.92 -16.55 5.65
N GLY A 53 2.04 -16.01 6.17
CA GLY A 53 3.14 -15.52 5.33
C GLY A 53 2.87 -14.17 4.63
N VAL A 54 1.73 -13.52 4.90
CA VAL A 54 1.37 -12.22 4.33
C VAL A 54 1.61 -11.12 5.35
N PRO A 55 2.46 -10.13 5.05
CA PRO A 55 2.69 -9.01 5.92
C PRO A 55 1.43 -8.14 6.06
N ILE A 56 1.18 -7.66 7.27
CA ILE A 56 0.06 -6.78 7.61
C ILE A 56 0.58 -5.36 7.80
N ILE A 57 -0.07 -4.43 7.13
CA ILE A 57 0.17 -3.00 7.27
C ILE A 57 -1.11 -2.34 7.78
N VAL A 58 -1.00 -1.63 8.89
CA VAL A 58 -2.12 -0.86 9.42
C VAL A 58 -2.19 0.49 8.73
N VAL A 59 -3.36 0.83 8.23
CA VAL A 59 -3.63 2.10 7.56
C VAL A 59 -4.77 2.86 8.24
N PRO A 60 -4.77 4.20 8.17
CA PRO A 60 -5.89 5.00 8.65
C PRO A 60 -7.19 4.61 7.93
N ALA A 61 -8.30 4.64 8.65
CA ALA A 61 -9.61 4.32 8.06
C ALA A 61 -9.99 5.28 6.91
N SER A 62 -9.46 6.51 6.92
CA SER A 62 -9.68 7.50 5.85
C SER A 62 -9.06 7.12 4.50
N TRP A 63 -8.09 6.20 4.48
CA TRP A 63 -7.46 5.72 3.25
C TRP A 63 -8.20 4.52 2.65
N MET A 64 -9.11 3.93 3.42
CA MET A 64 -9.87 2.78 3.00
C MET A 64 -11.22 3.22 2.41
N PRO A 65 -11.76 2.49 1.42
CA PRO A 65 -13.14 2.67 0.99
C PRO A 65 -14.11 2.48 2.16
N GLU A 66 -15.27 3.12 2.08
CA GLU A 66 -16.31 2.99 3.10
C GLU A 66 -16.67 1.51 3.37
N ASN A 67 -16.91 1.19 4.63
CA ASN A 67 -17.26 -0.15 5.10
C ASN A 67 -16.24 -1.24 4.73
N THR A 68 -14.95 -0.89 4.66
CA THR A 68 -13.88 -1.84 4.37
C THR A 68 -13.08 -2.17 5.62
N ALA A 69 -13.00 -3.45 5.96
CA ALA A 69 -12.21 -3.94 7.09
C ALA A 69 -10.73 -4.12 6.72
N PHE A 70 -10.49 -4.78 5.59
CA PHE A 70 -9.14 -5.02 5.09
C PHE A 70 -9.13 -5.22 3.57
N ILE A 71 -7.97 -4.99 2.98
CA ILE A 71 -7.68 -5.22 1.55
C ILE A 71 -6.44 -6.10 1.47
N ILE A 72 -6.51 -7.20 0.73
CA ILE A 72 -5.34 -8.00 0.39
C ILE A 72 -5.06 -7.80 -1.09
N THR A 73 -3.84 -7.41 -1.42
CA THR A 73 -3.45 -7.17 -2.81
C THR A 73 -2.04 -7.68 -3.08
N ASN A 74 -1.78 -7.91 -4.37
CA ASN A 74 -0.42 -8.08 -4.86
C ASN A 74 -0.02 -6.79 -5.61
N PRO A 75 1.13 -6.18 -5.31
CA PRO A 75 1.60 -4.96 -5.98
C PRO A 75 1.65 -5.05 -7.50
N SER A 76 1.80 -6.24 -8.06
CA SER A 76 1.79 -6.47 -9.51
C SER A 76 0.43 -6.15 -10.18
N ALA A 77 -0.65 -5.99 -9.40
CA ALA A 77 -1.96 -5.61 -9.91
C ALA A 77 -2.08 -4.12 -10.24
N CYS A 78 -1.21 -3.30 -9.64
CA CYS A 78 -1.21 -1.86 -9.79
C CYS A 78 -0.04 -1.40 -10.66
N CYS A 79 -0.26 -0.31 -11.37
CA CYS A 79 0.76 0.39 -12.15
C CYS A 79 0.71 1.87 -11.80
N SER A 80 1.86 2.45 -11.48
CA SER A 80 1.99 3.87 -11.16
C SER A 80 3.01 4.53 -12.10
N PRO A 81 2.62 4.85 -13.35
CA PRO A 81 3.52 5.48 -14.29
C PRO A 81 3.78 6.94 -13.90
N ILE A 82 5.04 7.37 -14.04
CA ILE A 82 5.44 8.75 -13.97
C ILE A 82 5.63 9.25 -15.41
N LYS A 83 4.82 10.21 -15.82
CA LYS A 83 4.88 10.78 -17.18
C LYS A 83 5.91 11.88 -17.29
N LEU A 84 6.01 12.69 -16.26
CA LEU A 84 6.90 13.84 -16.23
C LEU A 84 7.49 13.97 -14.82
N ALA A 85 8.80 14.04 -14.76
CA ALA A 85 9.53 14.46 -13.57
C ALA A 85 10.62 15.43 -14.03
N GLU A 86 10.43 16.71 -13.79
CA GLU A 86 11.28 17.76 -14.30
C GLU A 86 11.65 18.73 -13.17
N TYR A 87 12.93 19.07 -13.12
CA TYR A 87 13.48 20.12 -12.27
C TYR A 87 14.10 21.20 -13.14
N LYS A 88 13.75 22.46 -12.86
CA LYS A 88 14.34 23.63 -13.52
C LYS A 88 14.89 24.60 -12.50
N VAL A 89 16.05 25.14 -12.80
CA VAL A 89 16.68 26.21 -12.03
C VAL A 89 16.73 27.44 -12.92
N HIS A 90 16.10 28.51 -12.45
CA HIS A 90 16.11 29.81 -13.13
C HIS A 90 17.02 30.76 -12.37
N ASP A 91 17.93 31.42 -13.10
CA ASP A 91 18.75 32.48 -12.56
C ASP A 91 18.06 33.85 -12.81
N ASN A 92 17.89 34.61 -11.75
CA ASN A 92 17.27 35.96 -11.77
C ASN A 92 15.96 36.03 -12.59
N PRO A 93 14.94 35.24 -12.33
CA PRO A 93 13.67 35.34 -13.04
C PRO A 93 13.00 36.69 -12.70
N PRO A 94 12.11 37.22 -13.59
CA PRO A 94 11.45 38.48 -13.37
C PRO A 94 10.73 38.51 -12.01
N GLY A 95 11.07 39.54 -11.19
CA GLY A 95 10.46 39.72 -9.86
C GLY A 95 11.18 39.04 -8.69
N ILE A 96 12.23 38.25 -8.96
CA ILE A 96 13.03 37.58 -7.91
C ILE A 96 14.51 37.90 -8.16
N ASN A 97 15.18 38.46 -7.15
CA ASN A 97 16.63 38.64 -7.19
C ASN A 97 17.31 37.42 -6.53
N GLY A 98 17.69 36.43 -7.35
CA GLY A 98 18.25 35.17 -6.86
C GLY A 98 17.87 33.97 -7.74
N TRP A 99 18.06 32.78 -7.20
CA TRP A 99 17.76 31.51 -7.87
C TRP A 99 16.36 31.04 -7.55
N LEU A 100 15.56 30.71 -8.57
CA LEU A 100 14.28 30.03 -8.42
C LEU A 100 14.41 28.58 -8.84
N VAL A 101 14.08 27.66 -7.95
CA VAL A 101 14.02 26.23 -8.24
C VAL A 101 12.55 25.81 -8.34
N GLU A 102 12.16 25.30 -9.49
CA GLU A 102 10.84 24.72 -9.68
C GLU A 102 10.92 23.22 -9.97
N GLY A 103 9.95 22.47 -9.47
CA GLY A 103 9.83 21.05 -9.74
C GLY A 103 8.42 20.70 -10.17
N ARG A 104 8.30 19.83 -11.18
CA ARG A 104 7.02 19.31 -11.65
C ARG A 104 7.08 17.79 -11.75
N VAL A 105 6.11 17.13 -11.13
CA VAL A 105 5.91 15.68 -11.27
C VAL A 105 4.47 15.46 -11.73
N TYR A 106 4.31 14.68 -12.80
CA TYR A 106 3.01 14.25 -13.30
C TYR A 106 2.95 12.73 -13.30
N TYR A 107 2.10 12.19 -12.46
CA TYR A 107 1.95 10.74 -12.26
C TYR A 107 0.48 10.37 -12.10
N ASP A 108 0.21 9.08 -12.25
CA ASP A 108 -1.11 8.52 -12.00
C ASP A 108 -0.99 7.10 -11.46
N ALA A 109 -2.09 6.50 -11.03
CA ALA A 109 -2.14 5.15 -10.54
C ALA A 109 -3.33 4.41 -11.16
N PHE A 110 -3.06 3.22 -11.69
CA PHE A 110 -4.06 2.40 -12.37
C PHE A 110 -4.05 0.98 -11.83
N VAL A 111 -5.24 0.37 -11.82
CA VAL A 111 -5.40 -1.07 -11.66
C VAL A 111 -5.58 -1.69 -13.03
N LEU A 112 -4.76 -2.69 -13.35
CA LEU A 112 -4.84 -3.38 -14.62
C LEU A 112 -6.10 -4.25 -14.68
N ASN A 113 -6.91 -4.09 -15.73
CA ASN A 113 -8.20 -4.78 -15.87
C ASN A 113 -8.07 -6.31 -15.80
N ASN A 114 -7.02 -6.86 -16.38
CA ASN A 114 -6.72 -8.30 -16.39
C ASN A 114 -6.17 -8.82 -15.05
N LYS A 115 -5.88 -7.93 -14.10
CA LYS A 115 -5.30 -8.29 -12.79
C LYS A 115 -6.19 -7.88 -11.61
N LYS A 116 -7.44 -7.52 -11.86
CA LYS A 116 -8.41 -7.14 -10.81
C LYS A 116 -8.62 -8.27 -9.80
N GLY A 117 -8.57 -9.53 -10.22
CA GLY A 117 -8.67 -10.69 -9.34
C GLY A 117 -7.55 -10.79 -8.29
N ALA A 118 -6.42 -10.09 -8.48
CA ALA A 118 -5.35 -10.03 -7.50
C ALA A 118 -5.59 -9.03 -6.35
N ILE A 119 -6.75 -8.38 -6.32
CA ILE A 119 -7.17 -7.45 -5.27
C ILE A 119 -8.42 -8.00 -4.61
N TYR A 120 -8.32 -8.31 -3.32
CA TYR A 120 -9.46 -8.73 -2.51
C TYR A 120 -9.83 -7.65 -1.50
N VAL A 121 -11.08 -7.20 -1.52
CA VAL A 121 -11.62 -6.21 -0.59
C VAL A 121 -12.68 -6.88 0.28
N HIS A 122 -12.47 -6.87 1.59
CA HIS A 122 -13.46 -7.35 2.55
C HIS A 122 -14.28 -6.16 3.06
N LYS A 123 -15.55 -6.15 2.72
CA LYS A 123 -16.51 -5.15 3.21
C LYS A 123 -17.25 -5.70 4.42
N THR A 124 -17.42 -4.84 5.41
CA THR A 124 -18.34 -5.08 6.52
C THR A 124 -19.75 -4.70 6.11
N ALA A 125 -20.71 -5.49 6.54
CA ALA A 125 -22.12 -5.20 6.31
C ALA A 125 -22.55 -3.98 7.13
#